data_b5b6e2731079cc075ea38ee2dfabaad1
#
_entry.id   b5b6e2731079cc075ea38ee2dfabaad1
#
_cell.length_a   1.000
_cell.length_b   1.000
_cell.length_c   1.000
_cell.angle_alpha   90.00
_cell.angle_beta   90.00
_cell.angle_gamma   90.00
#
_symmetry.space_group_name_H-M   'P 1'
#
loop_
_entity.id
_entity.type
_entity.pdbx_description
1 polymer ?
#
loop_
_entity_poly.entity_id
_entity_poly.type
_entity_poly.pdbx_seq_one_letter_code
_entity_poly.pdbx_strand_id
1 'polypeptide(L)'
;MTVKNIIMKFNIGTFFQCAKNAKGKVFFMKKLEEYVRSIPDFPEEGIIFRDITSVLQDADGLRLAIDTMQDLVKDMDFDVVAGAESRGFIFGTAIAYNMHKPFVLVRKKGKLPCETISEDYDLEYGKATIEIHKDAIKPGQKVLLVDDLIATGGTAKAAINLIEKLGGEVAGCVYMIELAGLEGRKKLEGYRVEAAICYEGK
;
A
#
# COMPACT_ATOMS: atom_id res chain seq x y z
N MET A 1 -22.28 -10.00 -14.00
CA MET A 1 -23.47 -9.53 -13.24
C MET A 1 -23.19 -8.12 -12.77
N THR A 2 -23.89 -7.13 -13.30
CA THR A 2 -23.61 -5.73 -13.05
C THR A 2 -24.25 -5.28 -11.73
N VAL A 3 -23.43 -4.99 -10.72
CA VAL A 3 -23.90 -4.36 -9.48
C VAL A 3 -24.01 -2.86 -9.75
N LYS A 4 -25.21 -2.29 -9.65
CA LYS A 4 -25.39 -0.83 -9.74
C LYS A 4 -25.13 -0.22 -8.36
N ASN A 5 -24.05 0.54 -8.24
CA ASN A 5 -23.79 1.38 -7.08
C ASN A 5 -24.78 2.55 -7.07
N ILE A 6 -25.55 2.68 -6.02
CA ILE A 6 -26.46 3.83 -5.81
C ILE A 6 -25.94 4.59 -4.59
N ILE A 7 -25.47 5.82 -4.85
CA ILE A 7 -25.09 6.75 -3.78
C ILE A 7 -26.37 7.47 -3.32
N MET A 8 -26.83 7.19 -2.12
CA MET A 8 -27.91 7.96 -1.49
C MET A 8 -27.31 9.00 -0.54
N LYS A 9 -27.57 10.28 -0.80
CA LYS A 9 -27.29 11.36 0.14
C LYS A 9 -28.36 11.37 1.22
N PHE A 10 -27.99 11.07 2.46
CA PHE A 10 -28.79 11.39 3.63
C PHE A 10 -28.24 12.66 4.30
N ASN A 11 -29.13 13.49 4.81
CA ASN A 11 -28.87 14.86 5.26
C ASN A 11 -28.22 14.96 6.65
N ILE A 12 -27.32 14.04 6.98
CA ILE A 12 -26.51 14.07 8.21
C ILE A 12 -25.13 13.50 7.80
N GLY A 13 -24.20 14.35 7.46
CA GLY A 13 -22.74 14.25 7.32
C GLY A 13 -22.01 12.89 7.20
N THR A 14 -22.69 11.78 6.99
CA THR A 14 -22.07 10.44 6.91
C THR A 14 -22.45 9.79 5.58
N PHE A 15 -21.47 9.61 4.72
CA PHE A 15 -21.66 8.88 3.45
C PHE A 15 -21.65 7.37 3.72
N PHE A 16 -22.80 6.72 3.59
CA PHE A 16 -22.85 5.26 3.53
C PHE A 16 -22.90 4.83 2.06
N GLN A 17 -21.92 4.05 1.62
CA GLN A 17 -22.06 3.34 0.36
C GLN A 17 -22.99 2.15 0.59
N CYS A 18 -24.11 2.10 -0.14
CA CYS A 18 -24.98 0.95 -0.15
C CYS A 18 -25.02 0.34 -1.56
N ALA A 19 -24.93 -0.97 -1.62
CA ALA A 19 -25.10 -1.73 -2.86
C ALA A 19 -26.43 -2.49 -2.81
N LYS A 20 -27.12 -2.61 -3.96
CA LYS A 20 -28.27 -3.50 -4.12
C LYS A 20 -27.85 -4.76 -4.85
N ASN A 21 -28.15 -5.92 -4.29
CA ASN A 21 -27.98 -7.17 -5.02
C ASN A 21 -29.09 -7.36 -6.07
N ALA A 22 -28.98 -8.41 -6.90
CA ALA A 22 -29.96 -8.76 -7.94
C ALA A 22 -31.37 -9.01 -7.41
N LYS A 23 -31.56 -9.18 -6.09
CA LYS A 23 -32.87 -9.35 -5.42
C LYS A 23 -33.38 -8.07 -4.74
N GLY A 24 -32.73 -6.91 -5.00
CA GLY A 24 -33.15 -5.60 -4.48
C GLY A 24 -32.84 -5.36 -3.00
N LYS A 25 -32.13 -6.27 -2.32
CA LYS A 25 -31.78 -6.13 -0.90
C LYS A 25 -30.63 -5.14 -0.76
N VAL A 26 -30.81 -4.11 0.05
CA VAL A 26 -29.79 -3.09 0.36
C VAL A 26 -28.83 -3.69 1.39
N PHE A 27 -27.53 -3.67 1.07
CA PHE A 27 -26.46 -3.98 2.00
C PHE A 27 -25.68 -2.70 2.29
N PHE A 28 -25.43 -2.45 3.56
CA PHE A 28 -24.45 -1.44 3.96
C PHE A 28 -23.06 -2.04 3.72
N MET A 29 -22.26 -1.40 2.86
CA MET A 29 -20.87 -1.81 2.69
C MET A 29 -20.09 -1.36 3.93
N LYS A 30 -19.37 -2.29 4.54
CA LYS A 30 -18.41 -1.97 5.58
C LYS A 30 -17.35 -1.02 5.04
N LYS A 31 -16.87 -0.10 5.87
CA LYS A 31 -15.69 0.69 5.57
C LYS A 31 -14.46 -0.18 5.64
N LEU A 32 -13.40 0.20 4.93
CA LEU A 32 -12.15 -0.59 4.89
C LEU A 32 -11.54 -0.75 6.29
N GLU A 33 -11.64 0.27 7.14
CA GLU A 33 -11.18 0.24 8.54
C GLU A 33 -11.85 -0.84 9.38
N GLU A 34 -13.11 -1.20 9.06
CA GLU A 34 -13.87 -2.23 9.80
C GLU A 34 -13.39 -3.66 9.51
N TYR A 35 -12.56 -3.85 8.47
CA TYR A 35 -11.91 -5.11 8.16
C TYR A 35 -10.55 -5.25 8.83
N VAL A 36 -9.93 -4.15 9.27
CA VAL A 36 -8.63 -4.15 9.94
C VAL A 36 -8.81 -4.51 11.40
N ARG A 37 -8.13 -5.58 11.85
CA ARG A 37 -8.10 -5.96 13.25
C ARG A 37 -7.12 -5.09 14.01
N SER A 38 -7.58 -4.47 15.09
CA SER A 38 -6.72 -3.72 16.02
C SER A 38 -6.41 -4.60 17.23
N ILE A 39 -5.12 -4.86 17.47
CA ILE A 39 -4.64 -5.68 18.57
C ILE A 39 -3.91 -4.75 19.55
N PRO A 40 -4.52 -4.42 20.71
CA PRO A 40 -3.86 -3.60 21.70
C PRO A 40 -2.69 -4.35 22.34
N ASP A 41 -1.71 -3.59 22.82
CA ASP A 41 -0.55 -4.06 23.56
C ASP A 41 0.26 -5.14 22.83
N PHE A 42 0.45 -5.00 21.51
CA PHE A 42 1.26 -5.88 20.68
C PHE A 42 2.19 -5.07 19.76
N PRO A 43 3.52 -5.41 19.67
CA PRO A 43 4.25 -6.43 20.42
C PRO A 43 4.56 -6.02 21.87
N GLU A 44 4.32 -4.76 22.25
CA GLU A 44 4.60 -4.17 23.55
C GLU A 44 3.40 -3.35 24.05
N GLU A 45 3.32 -3.15 25.38
CA GLU A 45 2.27 -2.34 26.03
C GLU A 45 2.21 -0.93 25.44
N GLY A 46 1.00 -0.45 25.17
CA GLY A 46 0.73 0.88 24.60
C GLY A 46 0.78 0.93 23.06
N ILE A 47 1.19 -0.14 22.39
CA ILE A 47 1.16 -0.21 20.91
C ILE A 47 -0.15 -0.86 20.45
N ILE A 48 -0.81 -0.26 19.46
CA ILE A 48 -1.96 -0.86 18.81
C ILE A 48 -1.53 -1.39 17.43
N PHE A 49 -1.33 -2.69 17.34
CA PHE A 49 -0.97 -3.32 16.07
C PHE A 49 -2.17 -3.38 15.12
N ARG A 50 -1.99 -2.91 13.89
CA ARG A 50 -2.99 -2.93 12.82
C ARG A 50 -2.78 -4.17 11.95
N ASP A 51 -3.54 -5.21 12.22
CA ASP A 51 -3.41 -6.49 11.52
C ASP A 51 -4.22 -6.50 10.23
N ILE A 52 -3.52 -6.51 9.10
CA ILE A 52 -4.15 -6.59 7.77
C ILE A 52 -4.57 -8.02 7.39
N THR A 53 -4.15 -9.04 8.14
CA THR A 53 -4.50 -10.42 7.78
C THR A 53 -5.99 -10.66 7.80
N SER A 54 -6.72 -9.94 8.66
CA SER A 54 -8.19 -9.98 8.68
C SER A 54 -8.83 -9.40 7.42
N VAL A 55 -8.19 -8.40 6.78
CA VAL A 55 -8.61 -7.85 5.47
C VAL A 55 -8.38 -8.90 4.39
N LEU A 56 -7.22 -9.58 4.41
CA LEU A 56 -6.87 -10.60 3.42
C LEU A 56 -7.72 -11.87 3.52
N GLN A 57 -8.23 -12.19 4.71
CA GLN A 57 -9.08 -13.35 4.97
C GLN A 57 -10.55 -13.15 4.54
N ASP A 58 -10.97 -11.92 4.28
CA ASP A 58 -12.31 -11.57 3.84
C ASP A 58 -12.28 -11.17 2.35
N ALA A 59 -13.09 -11.84 1.52
CA ALA A 59 -13.08 -11.60 0.07
C ALA A 59 -13.53 -10.18 -0.30
N ASP A 60 -14.49 -9.62 0.43
CA ASP A 60 -14.98 -8.25 0.20
C ASP A 60 -13.97 -7.24 0.75
N GLY A 61 -13.34 -7.53 1.90
CA GLY A 61 -12.28 -6.72 2.50
C GLY A 61 -11.04 -6.62 1.59
N LEU A 62 -10.55 -7.76 1.09
CA LEU A 62 -9.42 -7.82 0.17
C LEU A 62 -9.71 -7.04 -1.11
N ARG A 63 -10.88 -7.24 -1.70
CA ARG A 63 -11.29 -6.54 -2.90
C ARG A 63 -11.38 -5.04 -2.67
N LEU A 64 -12.03 -4.63 -1.57
CA LEU A 64 -12.19 -3.21 -1.23
C LEU A 64 -10.83 -2.53 -1.02
N ALA A 65 -9.86 -3.22 -0.38
CA ALA A 65 -8.52 -2.70 -0.18
C ALA A 65 -7.80 -2.45 -1.51
N ILE A 66 -7.81 -3.45 -2.41
CA ILE A 66 -7.16 -3.34 -3.72
C ILE A 66 -7.84 -2.26 -4.57
N ASP A 67 -9.17 -2.26 -4.67
CA ASP A 67 -9.93 -1.30 -5.46
C ASP A 67 -9.70 0.14 -4.95
N THR A 68 -9.66 0.34 -3.61
CA THR A 68 -9.40 1.65 -2.99
C THR A 68 -7.98 2.14 -3.29
N MET A 69 -6.96 1.29 -3.08
CA MET A 69 -5.58 1.66 -3.38
C MET A 69 -5.38 1.99 -4.86
N GLN A 70 -5.99 1.21 -5.75
CA GLN A 70 -5.94 1.46 -7.19
C GLN A 70 -6.63 2.76 -7.58
N ASP A 71 -7.77 3.09 -6.97
CA ASP A 71 -8.49 4.34 -7.20
C ASP A 71 -7.70 5.58 -6.79
N LEU A 72 -6.89 5.50 -5.71
CA LEU A 72 -6.02 6.58 -5.25
C LEU A 72 -4.90 6.92 -6.24
N VAL A 73 -4.53 5.98 -7.11
CA VAL A 73 -3.41 6.14 -8.06
C VAL A 73 -3.84 6.14 -9.53
N LYS A 74 -5.15 6.09 -9.81
CA LYS A 74 -5.67 5.98 -11.17
C LYS A 74 -5.32 7.16 -12.11
N ASP A 75 -5.00 8.31 -11.54
CA ASP A 75 -4.59 9.53 -12.25
C ASP A 75 -3.06 9.66 -12.34
N MET A 76 -2.31 8.74 -11.73
CA MET A 76 -0.84 8.71 -11.84
C MET A 76 -0.42 8.03 -13.14
N ASP A 77 0.55 8.64 -13.82
CA ASP A 77 1.21 8.04 -14.97
C ASP A 77 2.45 7.27 -14.50
N PHE A 78 2.42 5.94 -14.62
CA PHE A 78 3.54 5.05 -14.25
C PHE A 78 3.65 3.86 -15.19
N ASP A 79 4.87 3.33 -15.32
CA ASP A 79 5.21 2.21 -16.21
C ASP A 79 5.31 0.88 -15.47
N VAL A 80 5.72 0.93 -14.20
CA VAL A 80 6.10 -0.23 -13.38
C VAL A 80 5.52 -0.08 -11.98
N VAL A 81 5.10 -1.20 -11.39
CA VAL A 81 4.75 -1.27 -9.97
C VAL A 81 5.89 -1.97 -9.22
N ALA A 82 6.41 -1.36 -8.16
CA ALA A 82 7.37 -1.95 -7.24
C ALA A 82 6.71 -2.25 -5.90
N GLY A 83 6.87 -3.46 -5.38
CA GLY A 83 6.31 -3.85 -4.09
C GLY A 83 7.39 -4.17 -3.07
N ALA A 84 7.22 -3.74 -1.82
CA ALA A 84 8.13 -4.04 -0.73
C ALA A 84 7.80 -5.38 -0.05
N GLU A 85 8.84 -6.18 0.25
CA GLU A 85 8.68 -7.48 0.94
C GLU A 85 8.15 -7.29 2.36
N SER A 86 7.13 -8.05 2.74
CA SER A 86 6.47 -9.08 1.96
C SER A 86 5.02 -8.71 1.63
N ARG A 87 4.36 -7.91 2.48
CA ARG A 87 2.92 -7.62 2.36
C ARG A 87 2.60 -6.67 1.22
N GLY A 88 3.53 -5.80 0.84
CA GLY A 88 3.42 -4.97 -0.36
C GLY A 88 3.26 -5.77 -1.65
N PHE A 89 3.78 -7.01 -1.69
CA PHE A 89 3.61 -7.89 -2.86
C PHE A 89 2.15 -8.25 -3.11
N ILE A 90 1.36 -8.41 -2.07
CA ILE A 90 -0.05 -8.81 -2.18
C ILE A 90 -0.83 -7.75 -2.95
N PHE A 91 -0.76 -6.51 -2.49
CA PHE A 91 -1.47 -5.38 -3.10
C PHE A 91 -0.82 -4.96 -4.42
N GLY A 92 0.52 -4.85 -4.44
CA GLY A 92 1.26 -4.41 -5.61
C GLY A 92 1.07 -5.33 -6.81
N THR A 93 1.07 -6.66 -6.63
CA THR A 93 0.81 -7.62 -7.69
C THR A 93 -0.62 -7.51 -8.22
N ALA A 94 -1.60 -7.31 -7.33
CA ALA A 94 -3.00 -7.17 -7.75
C ALA A 94 -3.22 -5.87 -8.54
N ILE A 95 -2.64 -4.75 -8.11
CA ILE A 95 -2.69 -3.47 -8.82
C ILE A 95 -2.00 -3.58 -10.17
N ALA A 96 -0.78 -4.17 -10.23
CA ALA A 96 -0.04 -4.37 -11.46
C ALA A 96 -0.83 -5.20 -12.48
N TYR A 97 -1.44 -6.30 -12.02
CA TYR A 97 -2.29 -7.15 -12.85
C TYR A 97 -3.50 -6.40 -13.40
N ASN A 98 -4.24 -5.70 -12.55
CA ASN A 98 -5.43 -4.96 -12.93
C ASN A 98 -5.12 -3.83 -13.93
N MET A 99 -4.00 -3.14 -13.76
CA MET A 99 -3.57 -2.02 -14.59
C MET A 99 -2.69 -2.42 -15.76
N HIS A 100 -2.47 -3.72 -15.96
CA HIS A 100 -1.62 -4.29 -17.02
C HIS A 100 -0.20 -3.70 -17.02
N LYS A 101 0.43 -3.69 -15.85
CA LYS A 101 1.80 -3.19 -15.62
C LYS A 101 2.72 -4.32 -15.12
N PRO A 102 4.03 -4.25 -15.43
CA PRO A 102 4.99 -5.16 -14.81
C PRO A 102 5.12 -4.92 -13.32
N PHE A 103 5.51 -5.97 -12.59
CA PHE A 103 5.72 -5.93 -11.15
C PHE A 103 7.17 -6.24 -10.79
N VAL A 104 7.79 -5.40 -9.96
CA VAL A 104 9.17 -5.52 -9.50
C VAL A 104 9.22 -5.76 -8.01
N LEU A 105 10.09 -6.66 -7.59
CA LEU A 105 10.24 -7.05 -6.19
C LEU A 105 11.35 -6.22 -5.52
N VAL A 106 11.00 -5.52 -4.44
CA VAL A 106 11.98 -4.95 -3.49
C VAL A 106 12.03 -5.89 -2.30
N ARG A 107 13.18 -6.55 -2.08
CA ARG A 107 13.30 -7.64 -1.11
C ARG A 107 14.33 -7.39 -0.04
N LYS A 108 14.23 -8.13 1.07
CA LYS A 108 15.29 -8.20 2.07
C LYS A 108 16.54 -8.84 1.49
N LYS A 109 17.72 -8.39 1.91
CA LYS A 109 19.03 -8.83 1.42
C LYS A 109 19.16 -10.35 1.38
N GLY A 110 19.73 -10.86 0.28
CA GLY A 110 19.98 -12.28 0.04
C GLY A 110 18.76 -13.09 -0.37
N LYS A 111 17.64 -12.43 -0.74
CA LYS A 111 16.41 -13.08 -1.20
C LYS A 111 16.25 -13.08 -2.72
N LEU A 112 17.00 -12.25 -3.44
CA LEU A 112 16.98 -12.19 -4.89
C LEU A 112 18.17 -12.95 -5.48
N PRO A 113 17.95 -13.80 -6.50
CA PRO A 113 19.04 -14.36 -7.30
C PRO A 113 19.63 -13.29 -8.23
N CYS A 114 20.77 -13.55 -8.85
CA CYS A 114 21.45 -12.68 -9.82
C CYS A 114 21.98 -11.37 -9.22
N GLU A 115 22.32 -10.43 -10.09
CA GLU A 115 22.90 -9.16 -9.68
C GLU A 115 21.86 -8.20 -9.10
N THR A 116 22.16 -7.67 -7.93
CA THR A 116 21.31 -6.71 -7.22
C THR A 116 22.09 -5.45 -6.88
N ILE A 117 21.34 -4.38 -6.58
CA ILE A 117 21.82 -3.26 -5.80
C ILE A 117 21.08 -3.26 -4.46
N SER A 118 21.70 -2.75 -3.42
CA SER A 118 21.16 -2.75 -2.06
C SER A 118 21.20 -1.37 -1.43
N GLU A 119 20.31 -1.16 -0.45
CA GLU A 119 20.20 0.04 0.37
C GLU A 119 19.97 -0.34 1.81
N ASP A 120 20.75 0.27 2.71
CA ASP A 120 20.58 0.12 4.14
C ASP A 120 19.64 1.20 4.68
N TYR A 121 18.83 0.87 5.67
CA TYR A 121 17.98 1.82 6.35
C TYR A 121 17.87 1.50 7.83
N ASP A 122 17.65 2.55 8.63
CA ASP A 122 17.50 2.41 10.07
C ASP A 122 16.10 1.96 10.44
N LEU A 123 16.04 0.96 11.32
CA LEU A 123 14.84 0.55 12.06
C LEU A 123 14.87 1.21 13.44
N GLU A 124 13.76 1.13 14.18
CA GLU A 124 13.74 1.56 15.59
C GLU A 124 14.81 0.82 16.41
N TYR A 125 15.08 -0.44 16.07
CA TYR A 125 16.12 -1.27 16.69
C TYR A 125 16.99 -1.89 15.59
N GLY A 126 18.15 -1.24 15.27
CA GLY A 126 19.14 -1.77 14.34
C GLY A 126 18.98 -1.27 12.90
N LYS A 127 19.62 -1.98 11.97
CA LYS A 127 19.60 -1.69 10.53
C LYS A 127 19.02 -2.84 9.76
N ALA A 128 18.35 -2.52 8.67
CA ALA A 128 17.91 -3.49 7.69
C ALA A 128 18.42 -3.11 6.30
N THR A 129 18.54 -4.11 5.43
CA THR A 129 18.99 -3.92 4.05
C THR A 129 17.92 -4.48 3.13
N ILE A 130 17.55 -3.70 2.12
CA ILE A 130 16.72 -4.16 1.01
C ILE A 130 17.51 -4.13 -0.28
N GLU A 131 17.06 -4.91 -1.26
CA GLU A 131 17.70 -5.04 -2.55
C GLU A 131 16.68 -5.12 -3.68
N ILE A 132 17.13 -4.77 -4.88
CA ILE A 132 16.40 -4.86 -6.14
C ILE A 132 17.35 -5.38 -7.22
N HIS A 133 16.85 -6.13 -8.21
CA HIS A 133 17.66 -6.54 -9.35
C HIS A 133 18.14 -5.32 -10.15
N LYS A 134 19.40 -5.38 -10.64
CA LYS A 134 19.99 -4.28 -11.42
C LYS A 134 19.26 -3.99 -12.73
N ASP A 135 18.61 -4.97 -13.31
CA ASP A 135 17.88 -4.89 -14.57
C ASP A 135 16.36 -4.70 -14.40
N ALA A 136 15.89 -4.54 -13.15
CA ALA A 136 14.45 -4.48 -12.85
C ALA A 136 13.78 -3.20 -13.34
N ILE A 137 14.52 -2.11 -13.38
CA ILE A 137 14.00 -0.79 -13.77
C ILE A 137 14.94 -0.21 -14.82
N LYS A 138 14.37 0.31 -15.91
CA LYS A 138 15.12 1.00 -16.95
C LYS A 138 15.16 2.50 -16.67
N PRO A 139 16.25 3.19 -17.05
CA PRO A 139 16.32 4.63 -16.91
C PRO A 139 15.12 5.35 -17.54
N GLY A 140 14.54 6.31 -16.79
CA GLY A 140 13.38 7.09 -17.19
C GLY A 140 12.03 6.40 -17.00
N GLN A 141 11.98 5.12 -16.56
CA GLN A 141 10.70 4.50 -16.19
C GLN A 141 10.13 5.13 -14.93
N LYS A 142 8.83 5.39 -14.96
CA LYS A 142 8.06 5.86 -13.82
C LYS A 142 7.57 4.69 -13.00
N VAL A 143 7.79 4.72 -11.70
CA VAL A 143 7.55 3.61 -10.78
C VAL A 143 6.53 4.01 -9.71
N LEU A 144 5.48 3.20 -9.55
CA LEU A 144 4.58 3.25 -8.40
C LEU A 144 5.12 2.31 -7.32
N LEU A 145 5.47 2.85 -6.14
CA LEU A 145 5.83 2.04 -4.98
C LEU A 145 4.60 1.66 -4.17
N VAL A 146 4.46 0.36 -3.85
CA VAL A 146 3.31 -0.18 -3.11
C VAL A 146 3.79 -0.93 -1.88
N ASP A 147 3.16 -0.64 -0.73
CA ASP A 147 3.30 -1.46 0.48
C ASP A 147 1.97 -1.51 1.24
N ASP A 148 1.88 -2.36 2.26
CA ASP A 148 0.70 -2.46 3.10
C ASP A 148 0.60 -1.30 4.11
N LEU A 149 1.73 -0.82 4.63
CA LEU A 149 1.73 0.17 5.71
C LEU A 149 2.92 1.11 5.61
N ILE A 150 2.67 2.40 5.83
CA ILE A 150 3.72 3.38 6.11
C ILE A 150 3.70 3.74 7.60
N ALA A 151 4.83 3.47 8.26
CA ALA A 151 5.10 3.83 9.66
C ALA A 151 6.11 5.00 9.71
N THR A 152 7.38 4.71 9.93
CA THR A 152 8.46 5.71 9.97
C THR A 152 9.00 6.12 8.60
N GLY A 153 8.55 5.48 7.52
CA GLY A 153 8.97 5.77 6.15
C GLY A 153 10.38 5.26 5.76
N GLY A 154 11.08 4.55 6.64
CA GLY A 154 12.43 4.06 6.38
C GLY A 154 12.53 3.12 5.19
N THR A 155 11.71 2.07 5.17
CA THR A 155 11.65 1.10 4.05
C THR A 155 11.30 1.78 2.73
N ALA A 156 10.32 2.68 2.76
CA ALA A 156 9.88 3.41 1.58
C ALA A 156 11.00 4.29 1.02
N LYS A 157 11.71 5.04 1.87
CA LYS A 157 12.83 5.89 1.43
C LYS A 157 13.97 5.07 0.85
N ALA A 158 14.30 3.92 1.45
CA ALA A 158 15.31 3.03 0.90
C ALA A 158 14.88 2.44 -0.46
N ALA A 159 13.61 2.06 -0.62
CA ALA A 159 13.09 1.59 -1.90
C ALA A 159 13.13 2.69 -2.99
N ILE A 160 12.76 3.91 -2.65
CA ILE A 160 12.88 5.09 -3.53
C ILE A 160 14.33 5.29 -3.98
N ASN A 161 15.28 5.26 -3.04
CA ASN A 161 16.69 5.42 -3.36
C ASN A 161 17.20 4.34 -4.33
N LEU A 162 16.73 3.07 -4.19
CA LEU A 162 17.07 2.00 -5.11
C LEU A 162 16.49 2.23 -6.51
N ILE A 163 15.25 2.66 -6.61
CA ILE A 163 14.57 2.99 -7.88
C ILE A 163 15.35 4.08 -8.61
N GLU A 164 15.70 5.17 -7.91
CA GLU A 164 16.40 6.30 -8.47
C GLU A 164 17.86 5.98 -8.83
N LYS A 165 18.56 5.11 -8.06
CA LYS A 165 19.89 4.60 -8.40
C LYS A 165 19.91 3.81 -9.70
N LEU A 166 18.80 3.18 -10.08
CA LEU A 166 18.64 2.51 -11.39
C LEU A 166 18.24 3.49 -12.51
N GLY A 167 18.05 4.76 -12.19
CA GLY A 167 17.64 5.80 -13.15
C GLY A 167 16.11 5.86 -13.36
N GLY A 168 15.32 5.18 -12.54
CA GLY A 168 13.86 5.31 -12.53
C GLY A 168 13.40 6.59 -11.84
N GLU A 169 12.14 6.97 -12.09
CA GLU A 169 11.45 8.08 -11.45
C GLU A 169 10.32 7.54 -10.57
N VAL A 170 10.19 7.99 -9.33
CA VAL A 170 9.09 7.58 -8.47
C VAL A 170 7.86 8.45 -8.77
N ALA A 171 6.86 7.86 -9.43
CA ALA A 171 5.59 8.53 -9.74
C ALA A 171 4.76 8.79 -8.48
N GLY A 172 4.87 7.91 -7.50
CA GLY A 172 4.20 8.02 -6.21
C GLY A 172 4.31 6.74 -5.39
N CYS A 173 3.81 6.83 -4.17
CA CYS A 173 3.73 5.71 -3.23
C CYS A 173 2.28 5.50 -2.80
N VAL A 174 1.83 4.26 -2.67
CA VAL A 174 0.49 3.94 -2.16
C VAL A 174 0.55 2.86 -1.10
N TYR A 175 -0.19 3.11 -0.02
CA TYR A 175 -0.27 2.24 1.15
C TYR A 175 -1.72 1.90 1.46
N MET A 176 -1.95 0.74 2.02
CA MET A 176 -3.26 0.42 2.58
C MET A 176 -3.48 1.20 3.88
N ILE A 177 -2.44 1.31 4.72
CA ILE A 177 -2.49 1.97 6.03
C ILE A 177 -1.37 2.99 6.18
N GLU A 178 -1.70 4.13 6.77
CA GLU A 178 -0.74 5.10 7.31
C GLU A 178 -0.89 5.21 8.82
N LEU A 179 0.22 5.14 9.53
CA LEU A 179 0.33 5.49 10.95
C LEU A 179 0.86 6.93 11.05
N ALA A 180 -0.02 7.92 10.97
CA ALA A 180 0.35 9.33 10.88
C ALA A 180 1.17 9.80 12.09
N GLY A 181 0.90 9.25 13.28
CA GLY A 181 1.66 9.56 14.49
C GLY A 181 3.15 9.19 14.43
N LEU A 182 3.57 8.37 13.46
CA LEU A 182 4.98 8.02 13.23
C LEU A 182 5.66 8.88 12.14
N GLU A 183 4.91 9.82 11.57
CA GLU A 183 5.40 10.87 10.67
C GLU A 183 6.20 10.38 9.44
N GLY A 184 5.91 9.18 8.94
CA GLY A 184 6.63 8.58 7.82
C GLY A 184 6.63 9.42 6.54
N ARG A 185 5.57 10.19 6.30
CA ARG A 185 5.48 11.12 5.16
C ARG A 185 6.59 12.17 5.14
N LYS A 186 7.10 12.59 6.31
CA LYS A 186 8.20 13.58 6.38
C LYS A 186 9.47 13.08 5.69
N LYS A 187 9.74 11.76 5.73
CA LYS A 187 10.88 11.16 5.00
C LYS A 187 10.66 11.07 3.50
N LEU A 188 9.39 11.19 3.07
CA LEU A 188 8.97 11.11 1.67
C LEU A 188 8.57 12.49 1.12
N GLU A 189 9.06 13.56 1.73
CA GLU A 189 8.81 14.91 1.24
C GLU A 189 9.27 15.07 -0.21
N GLY A 190 8.42 15.66 -1.05
CA GLY A 190 8.63 15.78 -2.49
C GLY A 190 8.04 14.64 -3.33
N TYR A 191 7.58 13.56 -2.72
CA TYR A 191 6.88 12.47 -3.42
C TYR A 191 5.39 12.51 -3.13
N ARG A 192 4.58 12.11 -4.11
CA ARG A 192 3.16 11.89 -3.88
C ARG A 192 2.97 10.61 -3.06
N VAL A 193 2.29 10.71 -1.92
CA VAL A 193 2.03 9.59 -1.00
C VAL A 193 0.54 9.51 -0.74
N GLU A 194 -0.04 8.34 -1.03
CA GLU A 194 -1.46 8.05 -0.81
C GLU A 194 -1.62 6.90 0.18
N ALA A 195 -2.67 6.94 0.99
CA ALA A 195 -3.02 5.85 1.89
C ALA A 195 -4.54 5.67 1.94
N ALA A 196 -4.99 4.41 1.91
CA ALA A 196 -6.42 4.10 1.93
C ALA A 196 -7.04 4.32 3.32
N ILE A 197 -6.27 4.09 4.38
CA ILE A 197 -6.66 4.32 5.78
C ILE A 197 -5.56 5.12 6.47
N CYS A 198 -5.95 6.11 7.29
CA CYS A 198 -5.03 6.87 8.13
C CYS A 198 -5.43 6.71 9.60
N TYR A 199 -4.47 6.30 10.43
CA TYR A 199 -4.61 6.28 11.88
C TYR A 199 -3.74 7.38 12.50
N GLU A 200 -4.35 8.29 13.25
CA GLU A 200 -3.66 9.44 13.88
C GLU A 200 -2.76 9.03 15.06
N GLY A 201 -3.01 7.87 15.68
CA GLY A 201 -2.21 7.32 16.78
C GLY A 201 -0.97 6.53 16.32
N LYS A 202 -0.18 6.15 17.31
CA LYS A 202 0.96 5.22 17.14
C LYS A 202 0.48 3.78 17.13
#